data_adb8188a8b36e5d91cd26f25973fa166
#
_entry.id   adb8188a8b36e5d91cd26f25973fa166
#
_cell.length_a   1.000
_cell.length_b   1.000
_cell.length_c   1.000
_cell.angle_alpha   90.00
_cell.angle_beta   90.00
_cell.angle_gamma   90.00
#
_symmetry.space_group_name_H-M   'P 1'
#
loop_
_entity.id
_entity.type
_entity.pdbx_description
1 polymer ?
#
loop_
_entity_poly.entity_id
_entity_poly.type
_entity_poly.pdbx_seq_one_letter_code
_entity_poly.pdbx_strand_id
1 'polypeptide(L)'
;MKNADVIVIGAGGGGAVVAKELAEKGIKVLVLEAGPWYGNKQWPKPNTDHGSVSSSNYDDLSLSILKENFTDLEDDMNNFVTGKLRWGPANRKDGPWKRNFEGGGSAWQTAGVGGSTLHYYGNSPRAYPIAIDNKWPISYNELLPYYEKVEATLPVLDAPPTGKEDIFYYGAKNANWNLLTDRNVTEPGYRPQPNAILLRNHPMNIPNYDRETQGAYGCIFRGSCVNGCHIGPVVQAVAKRSTFVSYIPPALSTGNIEVRPNAFVIKVLTEKDNNQNLRAVGVIYRNTWTGERVEVRADTVVMAGGAIETPRLWLNSELPENPWVGKGLINHWFDCVTGIYEEKVLMDAIGRPDINPVIGQNAAARFDYPGLGVVETFGMTPGLYSSVIYSTSGKGFADRNKADPNAPWDYEGAIVGERLKEFMKDYTRTLSLLIFTDDDVNQENEVTLDYERWDENGFLPKVHYRPSENDSLRRDKLAVIAADILRKGGAKTITRINWPSNIFIHIQCTMRMGYVTDSDCEAQQVKRLYIADNSVLYNAIGGPNPTLTTQALATRTAEKIVNKYFS
;
A
#
# COMPACT_ATOMS: atom_id res chain seq x y z
N MET A 1 15.54 -18.71 27.01
CA MET A 1 14.40 -18.00 27.65
C MET A 1 13.53 -17.44 26.54
N LYS A 2 12.22 -17.39 26.72
CA LYS A 2 11.27 -16.78 25.78
C LYS A 2 11.39 -15.26 25.86
N ASN A 3 11.45 -14.59 24.69
CA ASN A 3 11.61 -13.14 24.61
C ASN A 3 10.26 -12.40 24.56
N ALA A 4 9.24 -13.00 23.93
CA ALA A 4 7.88 -12.49 23.80
C ALA A 4 6.88 -13.63 23.68
N ASP A 5 5.57 -13.35 23.78
CA ASP A 5 4.53 -14.34 23.49
C ASP A 5 4.39 -14.52 21.98
N VAL A 6 4.43 -13.40 21.24
CA VAL A 6 4.31 -13.36 19.78
C VAL A 6 5.44 -12.51 19.18
N ILE A 7 6.07 -13.02 18.13
CA ILE A 7 6.96 -12.23 17.26
C ILE A 7 6.19 -11.87 16.00
N VAL A 8 6.18 -10.58 15.63
CA VAL A 8 5.63 -10.07 14.38
C VAL A 8 6.77 -9.59 13.50
N ILE A 9 6.87 -10.12 12.29
CA ILE A 9 7.92 -9.81 11.30
C ILE A 9 7.38 -8.76 10.32
N GLY A 10 7.87 -7.55 10.44
CA GLY A 10 7.43 -6.38 9.68
C GLY A 10 6.44 -5.50 10.44
N ALA A 11 6.67 -4.19 10.42
CA ALA A 11 5.83 -3.16 11.04
C ALA A 11 4.97 -2.39 10.00
N GLY A 12 4.62 -3.04 8.89
CA GLY A 12 3.85 -2.46 7.81
C GLY A 12 2.33 -2.48 8.02
N GLY A 13 1.59 -2.48 6.90
CA GLY A 13 0.12 -2.38 6.88
C GLY A 13 -0.60 -3.50 7.64
N GLY A 14 -0.07 -4.72 7.64
CA GLY A 14 -0.67 -5.85 8.37
C GLY A 14 -0.02 -6.09 9.73
N GLY A 15 1.32 -6.12 9.79
CA GLY A 15 2.04 -6.47 11.03
C GLY A 15 1.79 -5.50 12.18
N ALA A 16 1.77 -4.19 11.93
CA ALA A 16 1.45 -3.20 12.96
C ALA A 16 0.00 -3.36 13.49
N VAL A 17 -0.92 -3.80 12.63
CA VAL A 17 -2.31 -4.07 13.03
C VAL A 17 -2.37 -5.27 13.98
N VAL A 18 -1.79 -6.42 13.59
CA VAL A 18 -1.73 -7.61 14.45
C VAL A 18 -1.06 -7.27 15.78
N ALA A 19 0.08 -6.56 15.73
CA ALA A 19 0.81 -6.19 16.95
C ALA A 19 -0.02 -5.37 17.93
N LYS A 20 -0.77 -4.37 17.44
CA LYS A 20 -1.67 -3.55 18.27
C LYS A 20 -2.80 -4.37 18.85
N GLU A 21 -3.48 -5.16 18.02
CA GLU A 21 -4.61 -5.97 18.45
C GLU A 21 -4.22 -7.00 19.55
N LEU A 22 -3.05 -7.63 19.41
CA LEU A 22 -2.53 -8.55 20.41
C LEU A 22 -2.08 -7.83 21.70
N ALA A 23 -1.37 -6.71 21.57
CA ALA A 23 -0.89 -5.93 22.72
C ALA A 23 -2.04 -5.40 23.58
N GLU A 24 -3.15 -4.99 22.98
CA GLU A 24 -4.38 -4.57 23.69
C GLU A 24 -5.07 -5.71 24.46
N LYS A 25 -4.77 -6.97 24.11
CA LYS A 25 -5.21 -8.17 24.84
C LYS A 25 -4.22 -8.60 25.93
N GLY A 26 -3.19 -7.82 26.21
CA GLY A 26 -2.19 -8.12 27.23
C GLY A 26 -1.10 -9.08 26.80
N ILE A 27 -1.06 -9.47 25.52
CA ILE A 27 -0.07 -10.38 24.96
C ILE A 27 1.22 -9.59 24.71
N LYS A 28 2.36 -10.14 25.13
CA LYS A 28 3.68 -9.53 24.88
C LYS A 28 4.15 -9.76 23.46
N VAL A 29 4.29 -8.66 22.70
CA VAL A 29 4.62 -8.69 21.29
C VAL A 29 5.99 -8.07 21.04
N LEU A 30 6.83 -8.78 20.29
CA LEU A 30 8.07 -8.25 19.72
C LEU A 30 7.86 -8.04 18.21
N VAL A 31 7.95 -6.81 17.74
CA VAL A 31 7.91 -6.46 16.32
C VAL A 31 9.32 -6.25 15.81
N LEU A 32 9.68 -6.97 14.72
CA LEU A 32 10.97 -6.86 14.06
C LEU A 32 10.77 -6.23 12.67
N GLU A 33 11.30 -5.03 12.48
CA GLU A 33 11.18 -4.28 11.24
C GLU A 33 12.56 -4.16 10.56
N ALA A 34 12.63 -4.49 9.28
CA ALA A 34 13.89 -4.48 8.52
C ALA A 34 14.46 -3.08 8.30
N GLY A 35 13.57 -2.10 8.15
CA GLY A 35 13.95 -0.71 7.91
C GLY A 35 14.03 0.13 9.19
N PRO A 36 14.33 1.42 9.03
CA PRO A 36 14.47 2.35 10.14
C PRO A 36 13.12 2.74 10.75
N TRP A 37 13.18 3.41 11.89
CA TRP A 37 12.04 4.04 12.52
C TRP A 37 12.12 5.56 12.36
N TYR A 38 11.55 6.07 11.30
CA TYR A 38 11.46 7.52 11.06
C TYR A 38 10.66 8.19 12.18
N GLY A 39 11.12 9.33 12.65
CA GLY A 39 10.48 10.05 13.76
C GLY A 39 10.86 9.55 15.15
N ASN A 40 11.61 8.46 15.30
CA ASN A 40 12.17 8.04 16.57
C ASN A 40 13.42 8.88 16.89
N LYS A 41 13.48 9.52 18.07
CA LYS A 41 14.60 10.36 18.49
C LYS A 41 15.93 9.60 18.63
N GLN A 42 15.88 8.30 18.85
CA GLN A 42 17.06 7.45 18.95
C GLN A 42 17.62 7.07 17.59
N TRP A 43 16.82 7.14 16.54
CA TRP A 43 17.27 6.94 15.18
C TRP A 43 17.82 8.27 14.61
N PRO A 44 18.95 8.33 13.91
CA PRO A 44 19.77 7.26 13.31
C PRO A 44 21.04 6.92 14.12
N LYS A 45 20.97 6.66 15.40
CA LYS A 45 22.13 6.27 16.21
C LYS A 45 22.37 4.76 16.12
N PRO A 46 23.32 4.27 15.30
CA PRO A 46 23.46 2.84 15.02
C PRO A 46 24.01 2.03 16.21
N ASN A 47 24.58 2.68 17.22
CA ASN A 47 25.29 2.03 18.32
C ASN A 47 24.49 1.99 19.63
N THR A 48 23.26 2.42 19.64
CA THR A 48 22.37 2.32 20.79
C THR A 48 21.24 1.37 20.44
N ASP A 49 20.60 0.73 21.38
CA ASP A 49 19.52 -0.27 21.34
C ASP A 49 18.61 -0.29 20.09
N HIS A 50 19.19 -0.18 18.90
CA HIS A 50 18.54 -0.21 17.59
C HIS A 50 17.35 0.75 17.42
N GLY A 51 17.23 1.74 18.31
CA GLY A 51 16.07 2.64 18.35
C GLY A 51 14.77 1.96 18.75
N SER A 52 14.85 0.83 19.47
CA SER A 52 13.66 0.13 19.96
C SER A 52 12.92 0.98 20.98
N VAL A 53 11.60 0.93 20.94
CA VAL A 53 10.70 1.51 21.93
C VAL A 53 9.82 0.40 22.47
N SER A 54 9.94 0.14 23.76
CA SER A 54 9.23 -0.93 24.47
C SER A 54 8.21 -0.42 25.50
N SER A 55 7.98 0.89 25.55
CA SER A 55 7.07 1.50 26.52
C SER A 55 6.11 2.48 25.85
N SER A 56 5.14 2.97 26.62
CA SER A 56 4.20 4.03 26.22
C SER A 56 4.86 5.40 25.94
N ASN A 57 6.16 5.44 25.84
CA ASN A 57 6.90 6.70 25.78
C ASN A 57 6.87 7.29 24.37
N TYR A 58 5.79 8.00 24.05
CA TYR A 58 5.63 8.75 22.80
C TYR A 58 6.65 9.89 22.65
N ASP A 59 7.33 10.29 23.73
CA ASP A 59 8.34 11.33 23.70
C ASP A 59 9.56 10.94 22.86
N ASP A 60 9.75 9.64 22.60
CA ASP A 60 10.79 9.14 21.70
C ASP A 60 10.45 9.31 20.21
N LEU A 61 9.20 9.62 19.89
CA LEU A 61 8.77 9.87 18.52
C LEU A 61 8.84 11.38 18.22
N SER A 62 9.46 11.73 17.10
CA SER A 62 9.66 13.13 16.70
C SER A 62 9.14 13.38 15.29
N LEU A 63 8.20 14.31 15.17
CA LEU A 63 7.68 14.75 13.87
C LEU A 63 8.74 15.54 13.09
N SER A 64 9.68 16.23 13.76
CA SER A 64 10.77 16.94 13.08
C SER A 64 11.69 15.97 12.35
N ILE A 65 12.10 14.88 13.00
CA ILE A 65 12.91 13.84 12.36
C ILE A 65 12.17 13.19 11.19
N LEU A 66 10.86 12.95 11.34
CA LEU A 66 10.03 12.46 10.26
C LEU A 66 10.02 13.44 9.08
N LYS A 67 9.85 14.74 9.33
CA LYS A 67 9.86 15.78 8.30
C LYS A 67 11.20 15.89 7.60
N GLU A 68 12.31 15.87 8.33
CA GLU A 68 13.66 15.93 7.78
C GLU A 68 13.93 14.75 6.84
N ASN A 69 13.57 13.55 7.26
CA ASN A 69 13.77 12.36 6.42
C ASN A 69 12.86 12.29 5.20
N PHE A 70 11.68 12.91 5.25
CA PHE A 70 10.75 12.93 4.12
C PHE A 70 10.89 14.16 3.21
N THR A 71 11.62 15.21 3.60
CA THR A 71 12.00 16.29 2.68
C THR A 71 13.02 15.83 1.66
N ASP A 72 13.94 14.98 2.04
CA ASP A 72 14.90 14.36 1.11
C ASP A 72 14.22 13.42 0.12
N LEU A 73 13.02 12.96 0.42
CA LEU A 73 12.21 12.13 -0.46
C LEU A 73 11.66 12.86 -1.69
N GLU A 74 11.49 14.16 -1.67
CA GLU A 74 11.11 14.89 -2.89
C GLU A 74 12.20 14.76 -3.95
N ASP A 75 13.46 14.78 -3.57
CA ASP A 75 14.59 14.52 -4.47
C ASP A 75 14.70 13.03 -4.80
N ASP A 76 14.46 12.14 -3.84
CA ASP A 76 14.46 10.69 -4.04
C ASP A 76 13.20 10.18 -4.76
N MET A 77 12.08 10.87 -4.67
CA MET A 77 10.87 10.58 -5.47
C MET A 77 11.09 10.83 -6.96
N ASN A 78 12.05 11.63 -7.36
CA ASN A 78 12.50 11.68 -8.75
C ASN A 78 13.15 10.35 -9.18
N ASN A 79 13.62 9.55 -8.23
CA ASN A 79 14.12 8.19 -8.41
C ASN A 79 13.07 7.11 -8.10
N PHE A 80 11.85 7.46 -7.70
CA PHE A 80 10.75 6.56 -7.40
C PHE A 80 10.42 5.62 -8.57
N VAL A 81 10.46 6.14 -9.78
CA VAL A 81 10.28 5.37 -11.01
C VAL A 81 11.46 4.44 -11.30
N THR A 82 12.64 4.71 -10.77
CA THR A 82 13.84 3.89 -10.99
C THR A 82 14.09 2.85 -9.91
N GLY A 83 13.23 2.76 -8.90
CA GLY A 83 13.36 1.81 -7.79
C GLY A 83 14.53 2.08 -6.84
N LYS A 84 15.11 3.28 -6.91
CA LYS A 84 16.24 3.69 -6.07
C LYS A 84 15.82 4.44 -4.80
N LEU A 85 14.66 4.16 -4.25
CA LEU A 85 14.27 4.70 -2.95
C LEU A 85 15.29 4.27 -1.90
N ARG A 86 16.02 5.23 -1.37
CA ARG A 86 17.04 5.02 -0.34
C ARG A 86 16.42 5.26 1.02
N TRP A 87 16.32 4.20 1.77
CA TRP A 87 15.80 4.23 3.12
C TRP A 87 16.92 3.84 4.07
N GLY A 88 17.23 4.70 5.00
CA GLY A 88 18.24 4.42 5.97
C GLY A 88 19.28 5.52 6.08
N PRO A 89 20.37 5.29 6.84
CA PRO A 89 21.45 6.27 6.99
C PRO A 89 22.02 6.71 5.64
N ALA A 90 22.46 7.97 5.57
CA ALA A 90 22.98 8.59 4.35
C ALA A 90 24.15 7.83 3.68
N ASN A 91 24.83 6.96 4.41
CA ASN A 91 25.91 6.11 3.89
C ASN A 91 25.43 4.79 3.27
N ARG A 92 24.14 4.46 3.32
CA ARG A 92 23.58 3.27 2.67
C ARG A 92 23.18 3.61 1.25
N LYS A 93 23.80 2.93 0.29
CA LYS A 93 23.50 3.08 -1.14
C LYS A 93 22.28 2.29 -1.57
N ASP A 94 21.93 1.24 -0.84
CA ASP A 94 20.85 0.30 -1.17
C ASP A 94 19.90 0.19 0.03
N GLY A 95 18.63 -0.15 -0.25
CA GLY A 95 17.68 -0.53 0.80
C GLY A 95 18.14 -1.79 1.55
N PRO A 96 17.45 -2.19 2.62
CA PRO A 96 17.83 -3.35 3.45
C PRO A 96 17.69 -4.68 2.71
N TRP A 97 17.18 -4.69 1.50
CA TRP A 97 17.04 -5.88 0.65
C TRP A 97 17.37 -5.59 -0.81
N LYS A 98 17.72 -6.65 -1.53
CA LYS A 98 17.85 -6.66 -2.99
C LYS A 98 16.83 -7.61 -3.59
N ARG A 99 16.45 -7.39 -4.85
CA ARG A 99 15.47 -8.19 -5.58
C ARG A 99 15.91 -8.38 -7.02
N ASN A 100 15.56 -9.53 -7.60
CA ASN A 100 15.73 -9.80 -9.02
C ASN A 100 14.36 -9.81 -9.71
N PHE A 101 14.08 -8.78 -10.51
CA PHE A 101 12.88 -8.74 -11.36
C PHE A 101 13.24 -9.29 -12.73
N GLU A 102 12.60 -10.37 -13.13
CA GLU A 102 12.83 -10.97 -14.45
C GLU A 102 12.32 -10.03 -15.55
N GLY A 103 13.21 -9.71 -16.53
CA GLY A 103 12.89 -8.70 -17.54
C GLY A 103 12.96 -7.24 -17.06
N GLY A 104 13.47 -7.00 -15.84
CA GLY A 104 13.48 -5.69 -15.20
C GLY A 104 12.17 -5.37 -14.48
N GLY A 105 12.16 -4.30 -13.70
CA GLY A 105 10.99 -3.86 -12.96
C GLY A 105 11.33 -3.18 -11.64
N SER A 106 10.29 -2.71 -10.96
CA SER A 106 10.43 -2.08 -9.65
C SER A 106 9.20 -2.33 -8.78
N ALA A 107 9.40 -2.49 -7.48
CA ALA A 107 8.33 -2.59 -6.50
C ALA A 107 8.33 -1.36 -5.59
N TRP A 108 7.18 -0.69 -5.54
CA TRP A 108 7.00 0.50 -4.72
C TRP A 108 6.61 0.09 -3.29
N GLN A 109 7.60 -0.38 -2.56
CA GLN A 109 7.49 -0.81 -1.16
C GLN A 109 8.48 -0.07 -0.29
N THR A 110 8.07 0.24 0.92
CA THR A 110 8.86 0.98 1.90
C THR A 110 9.31 0.05 3.02
N ALA A 111 10.61 0.11 3.34
CA ALA A 111 11.16 -0.44 4.57
C ALA A 111 11.12 0.63 5.67
N GLY A 112 10.56 0.30 6.81
CA GLY A 112 10.48 1.18 7.97
C GLY A 112 9.24 0.93 8.80
N VAL A 113 9.23 1.42 10.02
CA VAL A 113 8.06 1.34 10.90
C VAL A 113 6.91 2.11 10.28
N GLY A 114 5.82 1.41 9.95
CA GLY A 114 4.71 1.92 9.15
C GLY A 114 4.64 1.33 7.74
N GLY A 115 5.76 0.80 7.22
CA GLY A 115 5.82 0.19 5.90
C GLY A 115 5.29 1.09 4.79
N SER A 116 4.75 0.50 3.73
CA SER A 116 4.22 1.25 2.58
C SER A 116 3.05 2.19 2.91
N THR A 117 2.43 2.08 4.10
CA THR A 117 1.41 3.04 4.53
C THR A 117 1.98 4.45 4.81
N LEU A 118 3.30 4.59 4.93
CA LEU A 118 3.96 5.89 5.00
C LEU A 118 3.77 6.70 3.70
N HIS A 119 3.67 6.03 2.55
CA HIS A 119 3.60 6.65 1.21
C HIS A 119 2.32 6.37 0.43
N TYR A 120 1.38 5.58 0.97
CA TYR A 120 0.10 5.39 0.29
C TYR A 120 -0.72 6.69 0.30
N TYR A 121 -1.71 6.80 -0.58
CA TYR A 121 -2.56 7.99 -0.67
C TYR A 121 -3.60 8.10 0.45
N GLY A 122 -3.68 7.11 1.32
CA GLY A 122 -4.73 6.99 2.32
C GLY A 122 -5.97 6.26 1.81
N ASN A 123 -5.96 5.81 0.57
CA ASN A 123 -7.09 5.12 -0.04
C ASN A 123 -7.46 3.86 0.76
N SER A 124 -8.70 3.79 1.18
CA SER A 124 -9.21 2.75 2.09
C SER A 124 -10.58 2.21 1.65
N PRO A 125 -10.73 1.79 0.38
CA PRO A 125 -11.96 1.15 -0.08
C PRO A 125 -12.03 -0.29 0.43
N ARG A 126 -13.26 -0.80 0.62
CA ARG A 126 -13.51 -2.23 0.83
C ARG A 126 -13.30 -3.02 -0.47
N ALA A 127 -12.97 -4.31 -0.37
CA ALA A 127 -13.04 -5.22 -1.50
C ALA A 127 -14.47 -5.29 -2.07
N TYR A 128 -14.60 -5.70 -3.32
CA TYR A 128 -15.95 -5.96 -3.84
C TYR A 128 -16.50 -7.29 -3.31
N PRO A 129 -17.77 -7.34 -2.87
CA PRO A 129 -18.38 -8.58 -2.40
C PRO A 129 -18.25 -9.73 -3.41
N ILE A 130 -18.45 -9.48 -4.69
CA ILE A 130 -18.32 -10.47 -5.77
C ILE A 130 -16.90 -11.07 -5.90
N ALA A 131 -15.87 -10.36 -5.44
CA ALA A 131 -14.51 -10.86 -5.46
C ALA A 131 -14.21 -11.81 -4.29
N ILE A 132 -14.99 -11.73 -3.21
CA ILE A 132 -14.82 -12.53 -2.00
C ILE A 132 -15.79 -13.72 -2.00
N ASP A 133 -17.10 -13.45 -2.11
CA ASP A 133 -18.13 -14.46 -1.96
C ASP A 133 -18.02 -15.58 -3.00
N ASN A 134 -18.16 -16.82 -2.54
CA ASN A 134 -18.02 -18.05 -3.33
C ASN A 134 -16.61 -18.30 -3.94
N LYS A 135 -15.61 -17.49 -3.56
CA LYS A 135 -14.22 -17.63 -4.03
C LYS A 135 -13.29 -17.89 -2.84
N TRP A 136 -13.37 -17.05 -1.81
CA TRP A 136 -12.52 -17.16 -0.64
C TRP A 136 -13.00 -18.23 0.33
N PRO A 137 -12.13 -18.80 1.18
CA PRO A 137 -12.53 -19.69 2.29
C PRO A 137 -13.41 -19.01 3.36
N ILE A 138 -13.56 -17.70 3.30
CA ILE A 138 -14.38 -16.89 4.20
C ILE A 138 -15.35 -16.03 3.37
N SER A 139 -16.47 -15.62 3.95
CA SER A 139 -17.45 -14.78 3.27
C SER A 139 -17.13 -13.29 3.44
N TYR A 140 -17.69 -12.48 2.55
CA TYR A 140 -17.63 -11.02 2.68
C TYR A 140 -18.27 -10.53 4.00
N ASN A 141 -19.40 -11.14 4.38
CA ASN A 141 -20.09 -10.81 5.62
C ASN A 141 -19.23 -11.09 6.86
N GLU A 142 -18.38 -12.10 6.84
CA GLU A 142 -17.44 -12.37 7.92
C GLU A 142 -16.38 -11.26 8.06
N LEU A 143 -16.03 -10.58 6.96
CA LEU A 143 -15.08 -9.47 6.99
C LEU A 143 -15.69 -8.13 7.42
N LEU A 144 -16.99 -7.94 7.32
CA LEU A 144 -17.64 -6.66 7.60
C LEU A 144 -17.28 -6.07 8.97
N PRO A 145 -17.37 -6.79 10.11
CA PRO A 145 -17.05 -6.22 11.42
C PRO A 145 -15.57 -5.80 11.52
N TYR A 146 -14.68 -6.48 10.80
CA TYR A 146 -13.26 -6.11 10.77
C TYR A 146 -13.00 -4.90 9.88
N TYR A 147 -13.70 -4.75 8.76
CA TYR A 147 -13.67 -3.52 7.98
C TYR A 147 -14.14 -2.32 8.83
N GLU A 148 -15.26 -2.44 9.51
CA GLU A 148 -15.82 -1.40 10.37
C GLU A 148 -14.85 -1.01 11.49
N LYS A 149 -14.21 -1.99 12.12
CA LYS A 149 -13.19 -1.74 13.16
C LYS A 149 -11.97 -1.00 12.60
N VAL A 150 -11.46 -1.38 11.45
CA VAL A 150 -10.33 -0.70 10.80
C VAL A 150 -10.72 0.70 10.34
N GLU A 151 -11.89 0.86 9.73
CA GLU A 151 -12.42 2.16 9.32
C GLU A 151 -12.58 3.12 10.48
N ALA A 152 -13.01 2.63 11.65
CA ALA A 152 -13.08 3.41 12.88
C ALA A 152 -11.69 3.76 13.45
N THR A 153 -10.73 2.83 13.40
CA THR A 153 -9.36 3.05 13.89
C THR A 153 -8.61 4.07 13.03
N LEU A 154 -8.82 4.04 11.70
CA LEU A 154 -8.19 4.96 10.75
C LEU A 154 -8.98 6.24 10.50
N PRO A 155 -10.11 6.50 11.14
CA PRO A 155 -11.25 7.32 10.76
C PRO A 155 -11.34 7.53 9.24
N VAL A 156 -11.76 6.45 8.55
CA VAL A 156 -11.94 6.50 7.08
C VAL A 156 -13.15 7.35 6.72
N LEU A 157 -12.90 8.40 5.94
CA LEU A 157 -13.89 9.39 5.52
C LEU A 157 -13.96 9.49 4.00
N ASP A 158 -15.11 9.88 3.51
CA ASP A 158 -15.25 10.25 2.10
C ASP A 158 -14.46 11.53 1.83
N ALA A 159 -13.58 11.45 0.83
CA ALA A 159 -12.72 12.57 0.50
C ALA A 159 -13.55 13.76 -0.05
N PRO A 160 -13.32 14.98 0.44
CA PRO A 160 -14.01 16.14 -0.07
C PRO A 160 -13.52 16.48 -1.50
N PRO A 161 -14.44 16.90 -2.39
CA PRO A 161 -14.08 17.25 -3.75
C PRO A 161 -13.27 18.55 -3.81
N THR A 162 -12.40 18.61 -4.80
CA THR A 162 -11.70 19.82 -5.28
C THR A 162 -11.92 19.94 -6.78
N GLY A 163 -11.25 20.87 -7.46
CA GLY A 163 -11.50 21.09 -8.90
C GLY A 163 -11.35 19.82 -9.75
N LYS A 164 -10.43 18.91 -9.39
CA LYS A 164 -10.25 17.65 -10.12
C LYS A 164 -11.39 16.66 -9.92
N GLU A 165 -11.97 16.60 -8.71
CA GLU A 165 -13.13 15.77 -8.44
C GLU A 165 -14.41 16.36 -9.03
N ASP A 166 -14.57 17.70 -8.97
CA ASP A 166 -15.73 18.37 -9.52
C ASP A 166 -15.88 18.07 -11.02
N ILE A 167 -14.79 18.21 -11.79
CA ILE A 167 -14.82 17.93 -13.23
C ILE A 167 -14.96 16.42 -13.53
N PHE A 168 -14.40 15.55 -12.68
CA PHE A 168 -14.58 14.11 -12.78
C PHE A 168 -16.05 13.72 -12.57
N TYR A 169 -16.71 14.25 -11.55
CA TYR A 169 -18.14 13.99 -11.27
C TYR A 169 -19.01 14.54 -12.39
N TYR A 170 -18.70 15.73 -12.90
CA TYR A 170 -19.41 16.30 -14.03
C TYR A 170 -19.31 15.39 -15.27
N GLY A 171 -18.11 14.89 -15.59
CA GLY A 171 -17.88 13.98 -16.70
C GLY A 171 -18.58 12.64 -16.52
N ALA A 172 -18.48 12.02 -15.33
CA ALA A 172 -19.08 10.73 -15.01
C ALA A 172 -20.63 10.81 -15.09
N LYS A 173 -21.23 11.88 -14.57
CA LYS A 173 -22.66 12.14 -14.69
C LYS A 173 -23.10 12.29 -16.14
N ASN A 174 -22.35 13.04 -16.96
CA ASN A 174 -22.66 13.23 -18.38
C ASN A 174 -22.41 11.98 -19.22
N ALA A 175 -21.60 11.03 -18.71
CA ALA A 175 -21.44 9.70 -19.26
C ALA A 175 -22.55 8.72 -18.80
N ASN A 176 -23.58 9.22 -18.10
CA ASN A 176 -24.73 8.47 -17.56
C ASN A 176 -24.37 7.40 -16.52
N TRP A 177 -23.29 7.60 -15.76
CA TRP A 177 -22.96 6.73 -14.64
C TRP A 177 -23.70 7.14 -13.36
N ASN A 178 -24.00 6.16 -12.50
CA ASN A 178 -24.65 6.38 -11.22
C ASN A 178 -23.66 6.84 -10.15
N LEU A 179 -24.12 7.71 -9.26
CA LEU A 179 -23.42 8.05 -8.03
C LEU A 179 -23.70 6.94 -7.00
N LEU A 180 -22.62 6.28 -6.54
CA LEU A 180 -22.69 5.26 -5.50
C LEU A 180 -22.57 5.87 -4.11
N THR A 181 -23.40 5.39 -3.18
CA THR A 181 -23.41 5.85 -1.78
C THR A 181 -23.00 4.74 -0.80
N ASP A 182 -23.06 3.47 -1.23
CA ASP A 182 -22.67 2.33 -0.40
C ASP A 182 -21.16 2.08 -0.50
N ARG A 183 -20.54 1.70 0.63
CA ARG A 183 -19.15 1.25 0.67
C ARG A 183 -18.99 -0.20 0.17
N ASN A 184 -20.05 -1.00 0.23
CA ASN A 184 -20.09 -2.37 -0.29
C ASN A 184 -20.52 -2.33 -1.76
N VAL A 185 -19.59 -2.07 -2.64
CA VAL A 185 -19.89 -1.82 -4.07
C VAL A 185 -20.23 -3.12 -4.78
N THR A 186 -21.42 -3.16 -5.36
CA THR A 186 -21.96 -4.32 -6.11
C THR A 186 -22.29 -4.01 -7.57
N GLU A 187 -22.31 -2.73 -7.95
CA GLU A 187 -22.64 -2.26 -9.30
C GLU A 187 -21.64 -1.18 -9.77
N PRO A 188 -21.50 -0.96 -11.09
CA PRO A 188 -20.65 0.10 -11.62
C PRO A 188 -21.16 1.51 -11.29
N GLY A 189 -20.24 2.41 -10.95
CA GLY A 189 -20.56 3.81 -10.71
C GLY A 189 -19.42 4.60 -10.10
N TYR A 190 -19.64 5.90 -9.93
CA TYR A 190 -18.66 6.82 -9.36
C TYR A 190 -19.03 7.26 -7.95
N ARG A 191 -18.02 7.61 -7.16
CA ARG A 191 -18.22 8.09 -5.77
C ARG A 191 -17.00 8.83 -5.25
N PRO A 192 -17.12 9.51 -4.08
CA PRO A 192 -15.96 9.95 -3.33
C PRO A 192 -15.05 8.77 -2.97
N GLN A 193 -13.74 9.04 -2.90
CA GLN A 193 -12.78 8.06 -2.42
C GLN A 193 -12.87 7.95 -0.89
N PRO A 194 -13.07 6.76 -0.32
CA PRO A 194 -12.93 6.56 1.11
C PRO A 194 -11.43 6.61 1.48
N ASN A 195 -11.04 7.60 2.25
CA ASN A 195 -9.65 7.85 2.61
C ASN A 195 -9.43 7.87 4.13
N ALA A 196 -8.36 7.25 4.56
CA ALA A 196 -7.84 7.34 5.93
C ALA A 196 -7.08 8.65 6.12
N ILE A 197 -7.79 9.78 6.00
CA ILE A 197 -7.23 11.13 6.10
C ILE A 197 -8.18 11.99 6.93
N LEU A 198 -7.70 12.50 8.07
CA LEU A 198 -8.45 13.41 8.91
C LEU A 198 -8.75 14.72 8.19
N LEU A 199 -9.98 15.16 8.24
CA LEU A 199 -10.40 16.45 7.72
C LEU A 199 -10.34 17.53 8.81
N ARG A 200 -10.01 18.75 8.43
CA ARG A 200 -10.03 19.89 9.33
C ARG A 200 -11.47 20.15 9.77
N ASN A 201 -11.66 20.32 11.07
CA ASN A 201 -12.99 20.54 11.68
C ASN A 201 -13.99 19.39 11.49
N HIS A 202 -13.52 18.16 11.33
CA HIS A 202 -14.42 17.02 11.23
C HIS A 202 -15.18 16.84 12.56
N PRO A 203 -16.53 16.65 12.51
CA PRO A 203 -17.33 16.45 13.73
C PRO A 203 -17.04 15.13 14.47
N MET A 204 -16.39 14.17 13.83
CA MET A 204 -15.73 13.06 14.51
C MET A 204 -14.36 13.49 15.04
N ASN A 205 -14.32 14.61 15.74
CA ASN A 205 -13.25 14.87 16.66
C ASN A 205 -13.13 13.65 17.54
N ILE A 206 -12.11 12.83 17.27
CA ILE A 206 -11.84 11.66 18.09
C ILE A 206 -11.51 12.25 19.45
N PRO A 207 -12.35 12.06 20.49
CA PRO A 207 -12.24 12.82 21.74
C PRO A 207 -10.84 12.75 22.37
N ASN A 208 -10.09 11.68 22.08
CA ASN A 208 -8.73 11.49 22.56
C ASN A 208 -7.67 12.23 21.72
N TYR A 209 -7.94 12.56 20.45
CA TYR A 209 -7.01 13.33 19.63
C TYR A 209 -7.08 14.83 19.89
N ASP A 210 -8.25 15.37 20.18
CA ASP A 210 -8.42 16.79 20.50
C ASP A 210 -7.81 17.20 21.84
N ARG A 211 -7.77 16.29 22.82
CA ARG A 211 -7.15 16.57 24.11
C ARG A 211 -5.65 16.66 24.09
N GLU A 212 -5.01 15.87 23.23
CA GLU A 212 -3.55 15.82 23.12
C GLU A 212 -3.00 16.80 22.08
N THR A 213 -3.80 17.19 21.10
CA THR A 213 -3.33 17.93 19.93
C THR A 213 -3.80 19.38 19.87
N GLN A 214 -4.71 19.82 20.75
CA GLN A 214 -5.27 21.19 20.80
C GLN A 214 -5.63 21.74 19.41
N GLY A 215 -6.36 20.98 18.64
CA GLY A 215 -6.72 21.32 17.26
C GLY A 215 -5.91 20.51 16.26
N ALA A 216 -6.34 19.25 16.02
CA ALA A 216 -5.78 18.46 14.95
C ALA A 216 -5.83 19.27 13.64
N TYR A 217 -4.66 19.50 13.07
CA TYR A 217 -4.56 20.18 11.80
C TYR A 217 -4.94 19.22 10.66
N GLY A 218 -6.17 18.78 10.57
CA GLY A 218 -6.61 17.90 9.50
C GLY A 218 -6.07 18.29 8.12
N CYS A 219 -6.42 17.58 7.10
CA CYS A 219 -5.93 17.79 5.75
C CYS A 219 -6.04 19.26 5.31
N ILE A 220 -4.95 19.86 4.87
CA ILE A 220 -4.89 21.23 4.36
C ILE A 220 -4.86 21.30 2.83
N PHE A 221 -5.18 20.18 2.16
CA PHE A 221 -5.36 20.08 0.70
C PHE A 221 -4.12 20.47 -0.13
N ARG A 222 -2.92 20.12 0.31
CA ARG A 222 -1.65 20.39 -0.41
C ARG A 222 -1.19 19.26 -1.33
N GLY A 223 -1.98 18.20 -1.53
CA GLY A 223 -1.60 17.09 -2.39
C GLY A 223 -0.32 16.34 -1.99
N SER A 224 0.01 16.33 -0.70
CA SER A 224 1.27 15.76 -0.17
C SER A 224 1.09 14.36 0.42
N CYS A 225 0.02 13.63 0.09
CA CYS A 225 -0.27 12.34 0.72
C CYS A 225 0.84 11.32 0.48
N VAL A 226 1.37 11.25 -0.73
CA VAL A 226 2.46 10.34 -1.11
C VAL A 226 3.76 10.66 -0.39
N ASN A 227 4.02 11.92 -0.05
CA ASN A 227 5.23 12.37 0.63
C ASN A 227 5.15 12.20 2.16
N GLY A 228 4.29 11.31 2.67
CA GLY A 228 4.16 11.01 4.09
C GLY A 228 3.16 11.88 4.85
N CYS A 229 2.70 13.00 4.29
CA CYS A 229 1.73 13.92 4.92
C CYS A 229 2.09 14.29 6.36
N HIS A 230 3.24 14.91 6.56
CA HIS A 230 3.79 15.31 7.86
C HIS A 230 3.14 16.58 8.45
N ILE A 231 1.84 16.75 8.23
CA ILE A 231 1.07 17.90 8.71
C ILE A 231 0.37 17.53 10.02
N GLY A 232 0.79 18.19 11.09
CA GLY A 232 0.25 18.01 12.45
C GLY A 232 1.28 18.44 13.50
N PRO A 233 0.85 18.77 14.73
CA PRO A 233 1.75 19.20 15.81
C PRO A 233 2.58 18.04 16.39
N VAL A 234 2.02 16.85 16.39
CA VAL A 234 2.63 15.61 16.89
C VAL A 234 2.34 14.47 15.91
N VAL A 235 3.07 13.37 16.04
CA VAL A 235 2.95 12.21 15.13
C VAL A 235 1.52 11.67 15.07
N GLN A 236 0.85 11.58 16.22
CA GLN A 236 -0.52 11.06 16.32
C GLN A 236 -1.56 11.94 15.61
N ALA A 237 -1.26 13.23 15.44
CA ALA A 237 -2.13 14.22 14.80
C ALA A 237 -1.89 14.40 13.30
N VAL A 238 -1.00 13.62 12.70
CA VAL A 238 -0.77 13.64 11.25
C VAL A 238 -2.07 13.29 10.52
N ALA A 239 -2.47 14.14 9.58
CA ALA A 239 -3.76 14.00 8.90
C ALA A 239 -3.92 12.65 8.18
N LYS A 240 -2.91 12.20 7.43
CA LYS A 240 -2.92 10.88 6.81
C LYS A 240 -2.63 9.78 7.83
N ARG A 241 -3.55 8.84 7.94
CA ARG A 241 -3.57 7.81 8.98
C ARG A 241 -2.85 6.52 8.53
N SER A 242 -1.51 6.58 8.48
CA SER A 242 -0.68 5.39 8.31
C SER A 242 -0.72 4.48 9.55
N THR A 243 -0.24 3.25 9.45
CA THR A 243 -0.10 2.37 10.62
C THR A 243 0.89 2.93 11.64
N PHE A 244 1.91 3.66 11.17
CA PHE A 244 2.83 4.40 12.03
C PHE A 244 2.11 5.37 12.98
N VAL A 245 1.04 6.02 12.51
CA VAL A 245 0.29 7.02 13.25
C VAL A 245 -0.88 6.43 14.04
N SER A 246 -1.55 5.40 13.48
CA SER A 246 -2.82 4.90 14.00
C SER A 246 -2.72 3.61 14.79
N TYR A 247 -1.66 2.83 14.61
CA TYR A 247 -1.52 1.52 15.25
C TYR A 247 -0.31 1.43 16.18
N ILE A 248 0.85 1.94 15.79
CA ILE A 248 2.06 1.87 16.62
C ILE A 248 1.90 2.63 17.94
N PRO A 249 1.46 3.91 17.98
CA PRO A 249 1.31 4.63 19.23
C PRO A 249 0.33 3.98 20.22
N PRO A 250 -0.91 3.59 19.82
CA PRO A 250 -1.81 2.88 20.74
C PRO A 250 -1.23 1.56 21.24
N ALA A 251 -0.51 0.82 20.40
CA ALA A 251 0.15 -0.42 20.81
C ALA A 251 1.21 -0.15 21.88
N LEU A 252 2.05 0.88 21.70
CA LEU A 252 3.07 1.28 22.69
C LEU A 252 2.43 1.67 24.03
N SER A 253 1.27 2.34 24.01
CA SER A 253 0.58 2.77 25.23
C SER A 253 0.10 1.60 26.12
N THR A 254 -0.01 0.39 25.57
CA THR A 254 -0.36 -0.80 26.35
C THR A 254 0.77 -1.30 27.25
N GLY A 255 2.02 -0.92 26.97
CA GLY A 255 3.21 -1.48 27.63
C GLY A 255 3.53 -2.93 27.27
N ASN A 256 2.78 -3.56 26.36
CA ASN A 256 2.92 -4.96 25.98
C ASN A 256 3.65 -5.18 24.64
N ILE A 257 4.26 -4.16 24.07
CA ILE A 257 4.92 -4.23 22.78
C ILE A 257 6.35 -3.69 22.87
N GLU A 258 7.25 -4.35 22.15
CA GLU A 258 8.56 -3.82 21.76
C GLU A 258 8.61 -3.75 20.23
N VAL A 259 9.01 -2.61 19.68
CA VAL A 259 9.28 -2.46 18.23
C VAL A 259 10.77 -2.26 18.03
N ARG A 260 11.37 -3.16 17.26
CA ARG A 260 12.80 -3.18 16.97
C ARG A 260 13.04 -2.92 15.49
N PRO A 261 13.44 -1.68 15.12
CA PRO A 261 13.81 -1.35 13.74
C PRO A 261 15.19 -1.91 13.38
N ASN A 262 15.55 -1.85 12.10
CA ASN A 262 16.82 -2.35 11.57
C ASN A 262 17.08 -3.83 11.87
N ALA A 263 16.02 -4.62 12.01
CA ALA A 263 16.04 -6.04 12.35
C ALA A 263 15.45 -6.85 11.19
N PHE A 264 16.28 -7.23 10.23
CA PHE A 264 15.87 -8.04 9.09
C PHE A 264 15.81 -9.53 9.49
N VAL A 265 14.63 -10.11 9.54
CA VAL A 265 14.46 -11.53 9.85
C VAL A 265 14.94 -12.37 8.67
N ILE A 266 15.91 -13.26 8.95
CA ILE A 266 16.55 -14.10 7.93
C ILE A 266 16.13 -15.57 8.02
N LYS A 267 15.57 -16.01 9.16
CA LYS A 267 15.13 -17.40 9.35
C LYS A 267 14.01 -17.49 10.37
N VAL A 268 12.98 -18.29 10.08
CA VAL A 268 11.98 -18.75 11.03
C VAL A 268 12.48 -20.06 11.65
N LEU A 269 12.42 -20.16 12.97
CA LEU A 269 12.82 -21.34 13.73
C LEU A 269 11.61 -22.21 14.00
N THR A 270 11.77 -23.53 13.81
CA THR A 270 10.70 -24.50 14.03
C THR A 270 11.18 -25.66 14.89
N GLU A 271 10.25 -26.25 15.62
CA GLU A 271 10.45 -27.47 16.40
C GLU A 271 9.26 -28.41 16.19
N LYS A 272 9.48 -29.71 16.39
CA LYS A 272 8.40 -30.69 16.43
C LYS A 272 7.75 -30.70 17.82
N ASP A 273 6.43 -30.68 17.86
CA ASP A 273 5.65 -30.87 19.07
C ASP A 273 5.59 -32.34 19.47
N ASN A 274 4.92 -32.66 20.56
CA ASN A 274 4.77 -34.05 21.07
C ASN A 274 4.06 -34.98 20.07
N ASN A 275 3.27 -34.40 19.14
CA ASN A 275 2.55 -35.13 18.10
C ASN A 275 3.32 -35.17 16.78
N GLN A 276 4.59 -34.76 16.76
CA GLN A 276 5.46 -34.65 15.58
C GLN A 276 5.02 -33.56 14.58
N ASN A 277 4.07 -32.68 14.92
CA ASN A 277 3.72 -31.53 14.08
C ASN A 277 4.79 -30.46 14.21
N LEU A 278 5.13 -29.85 13.09
CA LEU A 278 6.05 -28.72 13.06
C LEU A 278 5.35 -27.46 13.58
N ARG A 279 6.02 -26.73 14.46
CA ARG A 279 5.54 -25.45 15.00
C ARG A 279 6.63 -24.38 14.96
N ALA A 280 6.26 -23.14 14.73
CA ALA A 280 7.16 -22.02 14.88
C ALA A 280 7.46 -21.76 16.37
N VAL A 281 8.72 -21.44 16.68
CA VAL A 281 9.20 -21.21 18.06
C VAL A 281 10.06 -19.96 18.19
N GLY A 282 10.30 -19.22 17.12
CA GLY A 282 11.12 -18.01 17.11
C GLY A 282 11.67 -17.69 15.73
N VAL A 283 12.62 -16.76 15.72
CA VAL A 283 13.28 -16.32 14.50
C VAL A 283 14.75 -15.98 14.74
N ILE A 284 15.52 -15.93 13.66
CA ILE A 284 16.84 -15.27 13.63
C ILE A 284 16.70 -14.00 12.79
N TYR A 285 17.09 -12.87 13.35
CA TYR A 285 17.20 -11.64 12.58
C TYR A 285 18.65 -11.15 12.51
N ARG A 286 18.93 -10.42 11.45
CA ARG A 286 20.18 -9.69 11.26
C ARG A 286 19.94 -8.21 11.51
N ASN A 287 20.75 -7.61 12.37
CA ASN A 287 20.81 -6.17 12.49
C ASN A 287 21.36 -5.57 11.20
N THR A 288 20.59 -4.73 10.52
CA THR A 288 20.98 -4.18 9.21
C THR A 288 22.12 -3.17 9.28
N TRP A 289 22.46 -2.66 10.47
CA TRP A 289 23.54 -1.73 10.69
C TRP A 289 24.85 -2.42 11.08
N THR A 290 24.78 -3.33 12.05
CA THR A 290 25.96 -3.99 12.61
C THR A 290 26.31 -5.29 11.92
N GLY A 291 25.34 -5.91 11.24
CA GLY A 291 25.46 -7.25 10.66
C GLY A 291 25.29 -8.37 11.68
N GLU A 292 25.11 -8.06 12.97
CA GLU A 292 24.92 -9.05 14.04
C GLU A 292 23.67 -9.89 13.78
N ARG A 293 23.78 -11.21 14.04
CA ARG A 293 22.66 -12.15 13.98
C ARG A 293 22.20 -12.49 15.40
N VAL A 294 20.91 -12.30 15.65
CA VAL A 294 20.30 -12.49 16.97
C VAL A 294 19.15 -13.48 16.87
N GLU A 295 19.18 -14.49 17.73
CA GLU A 295 18.06 -15.43 17.90
C GLU A 295 17.08 -14.90 18.95
N VAL A 296 15.78 -14.92 18.64
CA VAL A 296 14.70 -14.59 19.58
C VAL A 296 13.61 -15.65 19.52
N ARG A 297 13.04 -15.97 20.68
CA ARG A 297 12.06 -17.05 20.87
C ARG A 297 10.70 -16.53 21.28
N ALA A 298 9.63 -17.15 20.75
CA ALA A 298 8.23 -16.87 21.08
C ALA A 298 7.37 -18.11 20.88
N ASP A 299 6.13 -18.07 21.42
CA ASP A 299 5.17 -19.16 21.22
C ASP A 299 4.53 -19.12 19.83
N THR A 300 4.44 -17.96 19.22
CA THR A 300 3.79 -17.74 17.92
C THR A 300 4.60 -16.74 17.09
N VAL A 301 4.65 -16.96 15.79
CA VAL A 301 5.31 -16.08 14.82
C VAL A 301 4.30 -15.63 13.77
N VAL A 302 4.28 -14.33 13.46
CA VAL A 302 3.46 -13.74 12.41
C VAL A 302 4.37 -13.15 11.34
N MET A 303 4.28 -13.64 10.11
CA MET A 303 4.99 -13.11 8.95
C MET A 303 4.15 -11.99 8.32
N ALA A 304 4.71 -10.81 8.22
CA ALA A 304 4.08 -9.62 7.63
C ALA A 304 5.08 -8.77 6.85
N GLY A 305 6.03 -9.42 6.15
CA GLY A 305 7.09 -8.79 5.36
C GLY A 305 6.64 -8.27 4.00
N GLY A 306 5.39 -8.53 3.60
CA GLY A 306 4.84 -8.20 2.29
C GLY A 306 5.03 -9.30 1.25
N ALA A 307 4.31 -9.16 0.13
CA ALA A 307 4.13 -10.27 -0.82
C ALA A 307 5.39 -10.68 -1.62
N ILE A 308 6.53 -10.04 -1.42
CA ILE A 308 7.82 -10.48 -1.96
C ILE A 308 8.68 -11.08 -0.84
N GLU A 309 8.80 -10.39 0.30
CA GLU A 309 9.73 -10.81 1.34
C GLU A 309 9.15 -11.95 2.21
N THR A 310 7.83 -12.08 2.33
CA THR A 310 7.22 -13.20 3.08
C THR A 310 7.50 -14.56 2.42
N PRO A 311 7.24 -14.78 1.12
CA PRO A 311 7.66 -16.04 0.48
C PRO A 311 9.19 -16.20 0.43
N ARG A 312 9.97 -15.11 0.24
CA ARG A 312 11.44 -15.16 0.34
C ARG A 312 11.89 -15.73 1.68
N LEU A 313 11.33 -15.22 2.79
CA LEU A 313 11.65 -15.69 4.14
C LEU A 313 11.26 -17.15 4.34
N TRP A 314 10.08 -17.56 3.87
CA TRP A 314 9.65 -18.96 3.92
C TRP A 314 10.67 -19.88 3.27
N LEU A 315 11.06 -19.57 2.04
CA LEU A 315 11.99 -20.36 1.24
C LEU A 315 13.41 -20.37 1.81
N ASN A 316 13.94 -19.22 2.26
CA ASN A 316 15.26 -19.12 2.91
C ASN A 316 15.28 -19.77 4.30
N SER A 317 14.12 -19.99 4.93
CA SER A 317 14.02 -20.66 6.23
C SER A 317 13.97 -22.20 6.12
N GLU A 318 13.94 -22.74 4.90
CA GLU A 318 13.82 -24.18 4.64
C GLU A 318 12.57 -24.78 5.33
N LEU A 319 11.47 -24.01 5.36
CA LEU A 319 10.19 -24.49 5.84
C LEU A 319 9.63 -25.56 4.90
N PRO A 320 8.65 -26.38 5.33
CA PRO A 320 8.12 -27.46 4.50
C PRO A 320 7.74 -27.00 3.09
N GLU A 321 8.06 -27.82 2.10
CA GLU A 321 7.68 -27.58 0.71
C GLU A 321 6.17 -27.45 0.59
N ASN A 322 5.75 -26.36 -0.01
CA ASN A 322 4.38 -26.14 -0.43
C ASN A 322 4.42 -25.55 -1.84
N PRO A 323 3.81 -26.21 -2.84
CA PRO A 323 3.92 -25.78 -4.24
C PRO A 323 3.27 -24.44 -4.53
N TRP A 324 2.54 -23.88 -3.57
CA TRP A 324 1.84 -22.61 -3.69
C TRP A 324 2.60 -21.42 -3.07
N VAL A 325 3.67 -21.68 -2.32
CA VAL A 325 4.50 -20.61 -1.76
C VAL A 325 5.12 -19.80 -2.90
N GLY A 326 4.88 -18.50 -2.89
CA GLY A 326 5.31 -17.57 -3.92
C GLY A 326 4.43 -17.53 -5.17
N LYS A 327 3.49 -18.46 -5.36
CA LYS A 327 2.66 -18.58 -6.55
C LYS A 327 1.44 -17.67 -6.52
N GLY A 328 1.04 -17.20 -7.71
CA GLY A 328 -0.17 -16.40 -7.90
C GLY A 328 0.04 -14.91 -7.66
N LEU A 329 1.26 -14.42 -7.86
CA LEU A 329 1.59 -13.00 -7.74
C LEU A 329 0.66 -12.13 -8.60
N ILE A 330 0.06 -11.12 -7.98
CA ILE A 330 -0.78 -10.10 -8.62
C ILE A 330 -0.21 -8.71 -8.33
N ASN A 331 -0.47 -7.76 -9.22
CA ASN A 331 -0.02 -6.37 -9.09
C ASN A 331 -1.13 -5.32 -9.21
N HIS A 332 -2.36 -5.64 -9.58
CA HIS A 332 -3.34 -4.69 -10.14
C HIS A 332 -2.69 -3.87 -11.27
N TRP A 333 -2.59 -4.47 -12.45
CA TRP A 333 -1.90 -3.79 -13.57
C TRP A 333 -2.56 -2.45 -13.88
N PHE A 334 -1.83 -1.40 -13.66
CA PHE A 334 -2.38 -0.06 -13.72
C PHE A 334 -2.01 0.70 -15.01
N ASP A 335 -2.77 1.75 -15.26
CA ASP A 335 -2.65 2.61 -16.43
C ASP A 335 -3.02 4.05 -16.03
N CYS A 336 -2.81 5.00 -16.93
CA CYS A 336 -3.17 6.39 -16.71
C CYS A 336 -3.74 7.00 -17.98
N VAL A 337 -4.89 7.66 -17.85
CA VAL A 337 -5.49 8.45 -18.92
C VAL A 337 -5.64 9.89 -18.44
N THR A 338 -5.11 10.83 -19.20
CA THR A 338 -5.07 12.25 -18.84
C THR A 338 -5.81 13.10 -19.86
N GLY A 339 -6.71 13.95 -19.38
CA GLY A 339 -7.40 14.97 -20.16
C GLY A 339 -6.87 16.37 -19.91
N ILE A 340 -6.79 17.19 -20.95
CA ILE A 340 -6.51 18.63 -20.87
C ILE A 340 -7.78 19.40 -21.23
N TYR A 341 -8.10 20.42 -20.43
CA TYR A 341 -9.32 21.22 -20.57
C TYR A 341 -9.01 22.66 -20.94
N GLU A 342 -9.95 23.31 -21.64
CA GLU A 342 -9.92 24.77 -21.87
C GLU A 342 -10.56 25.47 -20.67
N GLU A 343 -10.05 26.68 -20.36
CA GLU A 343 -10.55 27.50 -19.25
C GLU A 343 -12.05 27.74 -19.35
N LYS A 344 -12.55 28.06 -20.57
CA LYS A 344 -13.98 28.28 -20.80
C LYS A 344 -14.82 27.05 -20.43
N VAL A 345 -14.36 25.87 -20.80
CA VAL A 345 -15.06 24.60 -20.48
C VAL A 345 -15.13 24.39 -18.98
N LEU A 346 -14.05 24.64 -18.26
CA LEU A 346 -14.00 24.53 -16.80
C LEU A 346 -14.90 25.56 -16.12
N MET A 347 -14.91 26.82 -16.61
CA MET A 347 -15.82 27.83 -16.10
C MET A 347 -17.29 27.44 -16.27
N ASP A 348 -17.66 26.90 -17.44
CA ASP A 348 -19.03 26.47 -17.72
C ASP A 348 -19.44 25.23 -16.93
N ALA A 349 -18.50 24.27 -16.72
CA ALA A 349 -18.79 22.99 -16.08
C ALA A 349 -18.73 23.04 -14.53
N ILE A 350 -17.74 23.74 -13.96
CA ILE A 350 -17.44 23.71 -12.51
C ILE A 350 -17.26 25.12 -11.89
N GLY A 351 -17.47 26.20 -12.65
CA GLY A 351 -17.43 27.58 -12.16
C GLY A 351 -16.04 28.11 -11.78
N ARG A 352 -14.96 27.48 -12.27
CA ARG A 352 -13.57 27.89 -12.01
C ARG A 352 -12.69 27.71 -13.25
N PRO A 353 -11.62 28.55 -13.42
CA PRO A 353 -10.80 28.54 -14.63
C PRO A 353 -9.80 27.36 -14.67
N ASP A 354 -9.57 26.68 -13.56
CA ASP A 354 -8.57 25.62 -13.42
C ASP A 354 -9.06 24.45 -12.56
N ILE A 355 -8.38 23.33 -12.68
CA ILE A 355 -8.55 22.10 -11.89
C ILE A 355 -7.56 22.10 -10.72
N ASN A 356 -6.33 22.53 -11.01
CA ASN A 356 -5.18 22.56 -10.13
C ASN A 356 -4.94 21.20 -9.41
N PRO A 357 -4.41 20.18 -10.10
CA PRO A 357 -4.35 18.79 -9.61
C PRO A 357 -3.59 18.61 -8.30
N VAL A 358 -2.72 19.57 -7.93
CA VAL A 358 -1.97 19.52 -6.66
C VAL A 358 -2.85 19.89 -5.47
N ILE A 359 -3.99 20.54 -5.68
CA ILE A 359 -4.91 20.90 -4.59
C ILE A 359 -5.80 19.70 -4.25
N GLY A 360 -5.97 19.45 -2.96
CA GLY A 360 -6.79 18.34 -2.45
C GLY A 360 -5.96 17.17 -1.95
N GLN A 361 -6.62 16.04 -1.75
CA GLN A 361 -5.97 14.75 -1.53
C GLN A 361 -5.50 14.18 -2.87
N ASN A 362 -4.44 13.36 -2.89
CA ASN A 362 -3.88 12.87 -4.16
C ASN A 362 -4.89 12.10 -5.01
N ALA A 363 -5.73 11.26 -4.37
CA ALA A 363 -6.86 10.60 -4.98
C ALA A 363 -8.10 10.84 -4.10
N ALA A 364 -9.13 11.49 -4.62
CA ALA A 364 -10.28 11.90 -3.82
C ALA A 364 -11.64 11.52 -4.45
N ALA A 365 -11.66 10.99 -5.66
CA ALA A 365 -12.82 10.36 -6.27
C ALA A 365 -12.42 9.10 -7.03
N ARG A 366 -13.40 8.23 -7.23
CA ARG A 366 -13.21 6.96 -7.92
C ARG A 366 -14.44 6.54 -8.71
N PHE A 367 -14.21 5.73 -9.71
CA PHE A 367 -15.21 4.96 -10.42
C PHE A 367 -14.92 3.47 -10.16
N ASP A 368 -15.88 2.76 -9.64
CA ASP A 368 -15.81 1.34 -9.34
C ASP A 368 -16.53 0.54 -10.43
N TYR A 369 -15.91 -0.58 -10.86
CA TYR A 369 -16.54 -1.51 -11.79
C TYR A 369 -16.27 -2.96 -11.33
N PRO A 370 -17.18 -3.57 -10.53
CA PRO A 370 -17.04 -4.96 -10.11
C PRO A 370 -16.84 -5.91 -11.31
N GLY A 371 -15.74 -6.69 -11.27
CA GLY A 371 -15.33 -7.59 -12.35
C GLY A 371 -14.42 -6.97 -13.42
N LEU A 372 -14.18 -5.66 -13.37
CA LEU A 372 -13.15 -5.02 -14.21
C LEU A 372 -12.02 -4.38 -13.38
N GLY A 373 -12.35 -3.65 -12.33
CA GLY A 373 -11.41 -2.91 -11.51
C GLY A 373 -11.90 -1.53 -11.12
N VAL A 374 -10.99 -0.56 -11.03
CA VAL A 374 -11.28 0.81 -10.60
C VAL A 374 -10.59 1.87 -11.46
N VAL A 375 -11.15 3.07 -11.47
CA VAL A 375 -10.55 4.29 -12.01
C VAL A 375 -10.53 5.34 -10.89
N GLU A 376 -9.39 5.97 -10.63
CA GLU A 376 -9.24 6.94 -9.53
C GLU A 376 -8.74 8.28 -10.04
N THR A 377 -9.27 9.40 -9.51
CA THR A 377 -8.65 10.71 -9.75
C THR A 377 -7.24 10.73 -9.21
N PHE A 378 -6.36 11.43 -9.91
CA PHE A 378 -4.95 11.45 -9.57
C PHE A 378 -4.39 12.87 -9.66
N GLY A 379 -3.70 13.30 -8.61
CA GLY A 379 -3.02 14.57 -8.57
C GLY A 379 -1.76 14.50 -7.71
N MET A 380 -0.70 15.18 -8.15
CA MET A 380 0.56 15.29 -7.44
C MET A 380 1.29 16.57 -7.80
N THR A 381 2.41 16.85 -7.14
CA THR A 381 3.23 18.03 -7.44
C THR A 381 3.70 18.04 -8.90
N PRO A 382 3.89 19.22 -9.52
CA PRO A 382 4.25 19.32 -10.94
C PRO A 382 5.51 18.55 -11.32
N GLY A 383 6.54 18.55 -10.46
CA GLY A 383 7.79 17.85 -10.71
C GLY A 383 7.61 16.33 -10.74
N LEU A 384 6.91 15.77 -9.75
CA LEU A 384 6.62 14.35 -9.71
C LEU A 384 5.68 13.94 -10.85
N TYR A 385 4.67 14.77 -11.16
CA TYR A 385 3.74 14.54 -12.25
C TYR A 385 4.45 14.47 -13.61
N SER A 386 5.33 15.44 -13.90
CA SER A 386 6.12 15.44 -15.13
C SER A 386 7.03 14.20 -15.23
N SER A 387 7.64 13.79 -14.10
CA SER A 387 8.49 12.58 -14.03
C SER A 387 7.70 11.32 -14.37
N VAL A 388 6.52 11.16 -13.79
CA VAL A 388 5.62 10.02 -14.07
C VAL A 388 5.20 9.98 -15.54
N ILE A 389 4.78 11.10 -16.10
CA ILE A 389 4.28 11.17 -17.48
C ILE A 389 5.37 10.83 -18.50
N TYR A 390 6.61 11.27 -18.26
CA TYR A 390 7.67 11.05 -19.24
C TYR A 390 8.33 9.66 -19.13
N SER A 391 8.32 9.05 -17.94
CA SER A 391 9.18 7.88 -17.67
C SER A 391 8.44 6.54 -17.63
N THR A 392 7.11 6.53 -17.57
CA THR A 392 6.33 5.33 -17.25
C THR A 392 5.47 4.81 -18.39
N SER A 393 5.92 4.86 -19.65
CA SER A 393 5.14 4.26 -20.74
C SER A 393 5.78 3.02 -21.31
N GLY A 394 4.98 1.97 -21.47
CA GLY A 394 5.35 0.73 -22.19
C GLY A 394 5.20 0.84 -23.71
N LYS A 395 4.59 1.91 -24.25
CA LYS A 395 4.31 2.09 -25.68
C LYS A 395 5.25 3.07 -26.40
N GLY A 396 6.32 3.53 -25.73
CA GLY A 396 7.21 4.54 -26.30
C GLY A 396 6.63 5.95 -26.19
N PHE A 397 6.88 6.80 -27.18
CA PHE A 397 6.58 8.24 -27.08
C PHE A 397 5.29 8.62 -27.82
N ALA A 398 4.44 9.41 -27.17
CA ALA A 398 3.16 9.86 -27.67
C ALA A 398 3.26 10.63 -29.02
N ASP A 399 4.37 11.31 -29.28
CA ASP A 399 4.59 12.06 -30.53
C ASP A 399 4.65 11.17 -31.77
N ARG A 400 5.09 9.93 -31.59
CA ARG A 400 5.25 8.93 -32.66
C ARG A 400 4.08 7.98 -32.76
N ASN A 401 3.29 7.91 -31.71
CA ASN A 401 2.16 6.99 -31.59
C ASN A 401 0.86 7.80 -31.56
N LYS A 402 0.45 8.34 -32.73
CA LYS A 402 -0.96 8.67 -32.86
C LYS A 402 -1.77 7.44 -32.51
N ALA A 403 -2.75 7.60 -31.65
CA ALA A 403 -3.66 6.52 -31.31
C ALA A 403 -4.31 5.96 -32.59
N ASP A 404 -4.74 4.70 -32.54
CA ASP A 404 -5.65 4.16 -33.53
C ASP A 404 -6.80 5.17 -33.74
N PRO A 405 -7.20 5.47 -34.98
CA PRO A 405 -8.32 6.39 -35.27
C PRO A 405 -9.61 6.02 -34.55
N ASN A 406 -9.78 4.76 -34.16
CA ASN A 406 -10.94 4.27 -33.40
C ASN A 406 -10.74 4.36 -31.86
N ALA A 407 -9.55 4.70 -31.38
CA ALA A 407 -9.33 4.86 -29.94
C ALA A 407 -10.00 6.12 -29.39
N PRO A 408 -10.53 6.11 -28.16
CA PRO A 408 -11.17 7.28 -27.56
C PRO A 408 -10.18 8.34 -27.06
N TRP A 409 -8.88 8.09 -27.15
CA TRP A 409 -7.80 9.03 -26.83
C TRP A 409 -7.07 9.50 -28.10
N ASP A 410 -6.53 10.72 -28.04
CA ASP A 410 -5.87 11.35 -29.18
C ASP A 410 -4.41 10.89 -29.34
N TYR A 411 -3.76 10.51 -28.19
CA TYR A 411 -2.36 10.10 -28.13
C TYR A 411 -2.16 8.94 -27.15
N GLU A 412 -1.12 8.13 -27.42
CA GLU A 412 -0.75 7.02 -26.56
C GLU A 412 0.77 6.97 -26.37
N GLY A 413 1.25 6.88 -25.13
CA GLY A 413 2.67 6.77 -24.80
C GLY A 413 3.19 7.90 -23.90
N ALA A 414 4.50 7.88 -23.61
CA ALA A 414 5.17 8.90 -22.81
C ALA A 414 5.19 10.26 -23.50
N ILE A 415 5.03 11.32 -22.73
CA ILE A 415 5.14 12.69 -23.22
C ILE A 415 6.55 13.19 -22.87
N VAL A 416 7.32 13.62 -23.89
CA VAL A 416 8.72 14.03 -23.71
C VAL A 416 9.06 15.31 -24.46
N GLY A 417 10.22 15.90 -24.17
CA GLY A 417 10.81 17.03 -24.91
C GLY A 417 9.94 18.28 -24.91
N GLU A 418 9.80 18.91 -26.08
CA GLU A 418 9.01 20.14 -26.23
C GLU A 418 7.53 19.91 -25.90
N ARG A 419 7.02 18.73 -26.26
CA ARG A 419 5.63 18.38 -25.96
C ARG A 419 5.37 18.25 -24.46
N LEU A 420 6.33 17.79 -23.67
CA LEU A 420 6.20 17.80 -22.20
C LEU A 420 6.14 19.25 -21.68
N LYS A 421 6.93 20.16 -22.24
CA LYS A 421 6.85 21.57 -21.86
C LYS A 421 5.48 22.17 -22.18
N GLU A 422 4.96 21.92 -23.39
CA GLU A 422 3.62 22.37 -23.78
C GLU A 422 2.54 21.77 -22.87
N PHE A 423 2.62 20.48 -22.60
CA PHE A 423 1.72 19.79 -21.68
C PHE A 423 1.76 20.43 -20.28
N MET A 424 2.95 20.71 -19.74
CA MET A 424 3.12 21.30 -18.41
C MET A 424 2.68 22.76 -18.31
N LYS A 425 2.55 23.50 -19.43
CA LYS A 425 1.89 24.82 -19.43
C LYS A 425 0.41 24.72 -19.07
N ASP A 426 -0.22 23.62 -19.43
CA ASP A 426 -1.63 23.33 -19.14
C ASP A 426 -1.84 22.49 -17.88
N TYR A 427 -0.78 22.25 -17.10
CA TYR A 427 -0.80 21.40 -15.90
C TYR A 427 -1.96 21.72 -14.95
N THR A 428 -2.24 23.01 -14.70
CA THR A 428 -3.35 23.41 -13.82
C THR A 428 -4.73 23.09 -14.37
N ARG A 429 -4.83 22.74 -15.65
CA ARG A 429 -6.07 22.36 -16.35
C ARG A 429 -6.07 20.89 -16.77
N THR A 430 -5.24 20.05 -16.16
CA THR A 430 -5.23 18.60 -16.42
C THR A 430 -6.00 17.81 -15.37
N LEU A 431 -6.71 16.77 -15.80
CA LEU A 431 -7.22 15.72 -14.94
C LEU A 431 -6.62 14.40 -15.40
N SER A 432 -5.91 13.72 -14.50
CA SER A 432 -5.44 12.35 -14.70
C SER A 432 -6.29 11.35 -13.94
N LEU A 433 -6.53 10.21 -14.58
CA LEU A 433 -7.25 9.09 -14.04
C LEU A 433 -6.33 7.87 -14.03
N LEU A 434 -6.07 7.31 -12.84
CA LEU A 434 -5.38 6.04 -12.65
C LEU A 434 -6.37 4.90 -12.77
N ILE A 435 -5.94 3.81 -13.38
CA ILE A 435 -6.71 2.59 -13.58
C ILE A 435 -6.01 1.46 -12.83
N PHE A 436 -6.77 0.65 -12.11
CA PHE A 436 -6.30 -0.60 -11.49
C PHE A 436 -7.24 -1.72 -11.88
N THR A 437 -6.68 -2.80 -12.44
CA THR A 437 -7.46 -3.94 -12.94
C THR A 437 -7.73 -4.98 -11.84
N ASP A 438 -8.83 -5.70 -11.98
CA ASP A 438 -9.11 -6.94 -11.22
C ASP A 438 -8.33 -8.09 -11.88
N ASP A 439 -7.03 -8.19 -11.59
CA ASP A 439 -6.12 -9.11 -12.25
C ASP A 439 -6.46 -10.58 -11.97
N ASP A 440 -6.25 -11.43 -12.97
CA ASP A 440 -6.37 -12.88 -12.82
C ASP A 440 -5.20 -13.45 -11.99
N VAL A 441 -5.51 -14.43 -11.14
CA VAL A 441 -4.47 -15.19 -10.45
C VAL A 441 -3.86 -16.21 -11.40
N ASN A 442 -2.63 -15.96 -11.86
CA ASN A 442 -1.87 -16.89 -12.67
C ASN A 442 -0.77 -17.55 -11.83
N GLN A 443 -0.73 -18.89 -11.80
CA GLN A 443 0.28 -19.66 -11.05
C GLN A 443 1.69 -19.50 -11.59
N GLU A 444 1.85 -19.11 -12.85
CA GLU A 444 3.15 -18.82 -13.45
C GLU A 444 3.75 -17.50 -12.92
N ASN A 445 2.89 -16.59 -12.44
CA ASN A 445 3.34 -15.37 -11.76
C ASN A 445 3.77 -15.72 -10.33
N GLU A 446 5.05 -15.51 -10.03
CA GLU A 446 5.62 -16.04 -8.81
C GLU A 446 6.77 -15.24 -8.22
N VAL A 447 7.03 -15.49 -6.97
CA VAL A 447 8.25 -15.12 -6.24
C VAL A 447 8.96 -16.40 -5.83
N THR A 448 10.13 -16.65 -6.42
CA THR A 448 11.01 -17.78 -6.09
C THR A 448 12.33 -17.27 -5.52
N LEU A 449 13.30 -18.16 -5.26
CA LEU A 449 14.67 -17.76 -4.93
C LEU A 449 15.55 -17.77 -6.17
N ASP A 450 16.42 -16.79 -6.26
CA ASP A 450 17.53 -16.76 -7.19
C ASP A 450 18.74 -17.44 -6.54
N TYR A 451 18.96 -18.72 -6.81
CA TYR A 451 20.05 -19.50 -6.21
C TYR A 451 21.44 -19.10 -6.70
N GLU A 452 21.52 -18.24 -7.72
CA GLU A 452 22.80 -17.71 -8.22
C GLU A 452 23.17 -16.38 -7.57
N ARG A 453 22.21 -15.71 -6.89
CA ARG A 453 22.37 -14.39 -6.29
C ARG A 453 21.89 -14.36 -4.85
N TRP A 454 22.69 -13.75 -4.02
CA TRP A 454 22.38 -13.57 -2.59
C TRP A 454 22.83 -12.18 -2.11
N ASP A 455 22.28 -11.76 -1.02
CA ASP A 455 22.74 -10.65 -0.21
C ASP A 455 23.07 -11.13 1.21
N GLU A 456 23.35 -10.22 2.10
CA GLU A 456 23.65 -10.53 3.51
C GLU A 456 22.46 -11.18 4.27
N ASN A 457 21.29 -11.23 3.66
CA ASN A 457 20.05 -11.75 4.25
C ASN A 457 19.60 -13.09 3.65
N GLY A 458 20.39 -13.66 2.73
CA GLY A 458 20.10 -14.94 2.07
C GLY A 458 19.93 -14.80 0.55
N PHE A 459 19.41 -15.84 -0.07
CA PHE A 459 19.13 -15.81 -1.52
C PHE A 459 18.13 -14.71 -1.87
N LEU A 460 18.38 -14.04 -3.00
CA LEU A 460 17.48 -12.98 -3.47
C LEU A 460 16.13 -13.54 -3.91
N PRO A 461 15.04 -12.79 -3.73
CA PRO A 461 13.79 -13.13 -4.38
C PRO A 461 13.90 -12.86 -5.88
N LYS A 462 13.51 -13.83 -6.69
CA LYS A 462 13.33 -13.73 -8.14
C LYS A 462 11.84 -13.54 -8.41
N VAL A 463 11.48 -12.41 -9.01
CA VAL A 463 10.09 -12.04 -9.29
C VAL A 463 9.81 -12.25 -10.77
N HIS A 464 8.87 -13.12 -11.08
CA HIS A 464 8.34 -13.34 -12.41
C HIS A 464 6.88 -12.89 -12.48
N TYR A 465 6.53 -12.05 -13.46
CA TYR A 465 5.17 -11.56 -13.64
C TYR A 465 4.88 -11.26 -15.11
N ARG A 466 3.78 -11.82 -15.58
CA ARG A 466 3.18 -11.50 -16.88
C ARG A 466 1.66 -11.37 -16.72
N PRO A 467 1.06 -10.24 -17.13
CA PRO A 467 -0.39 -10.11 -17.12
C PRO A 467 -1.02 -11.09 -18.10
N SER A 468 -2.23 -11.53 -17.82
CA SER A 468 -3.03 -12.34 -18.72
C SER A 468 -3.60 -11.49 -19.88
N GLU A 469 -4.13 -12.15 -20.90
CA GLU A 469 -4.88 -11.48 -21.95
C GLU A 469 -6.15 -10.81 -21.37
N ASN A 470 -6.80 -11.46 -20.43
CA ASN A 470 -7.95 -10.89 -19.73
C ASN A 470 -7.61 -9.61 -18.96
N ASP A 471 -6.44 -9.57 -18.29
CA ASP A 471 -5.98 -8.36 -17.60
C ASP A 471 -5.79 -7.20 -18.59
N SER A 472 -5.22 -7.48 -19.77
CA SER A 472 -5.10 -6.49 -20.83
C SER A 472 -6.46 -5.99 -21.30
N LEU A 473 -7.41 -6.90 -21.55
CA LEU A 473 -8.78 -6.55 -21.98
C LEU A 473 -9.53 -5.72 -20.93
N ARG A 474 -9.42 -6.08 -19.63
CA ARG A 474 -10.02 -5.30 -18.53
C ARG A 474 -9.41 -3.91 -18.45
N ARG A 475 -8.09 -3.80 -18.56
CA ARG A 475 -7.37 -2.53 -18.54
C ARG A 475 -7.81 -1.62 -19.70
N ASP A 476 -7.91 -2.18 -20.91
CA ASP A 476 -8.35 -1.42 -22.08
C ASP A 476 -9.81 -0.94 -21.95
N LYS A 477 -10.70 -1.78 -21.42
CA LYS A 477 -12.09 -1.37 -21.13
C LYS A 477 -12.16 -0.24 -20.10
N LEU A 478 -11.36 -0.31 -19.03
CA LEU A 478 -11.32 0.76 -18.03
C LEU A 478 -10.71 2.05 -18.62
N ALA A 479 -9.72 1.95 -19.51
CA ALA A 479 -9.16 3.10 -20.21
C ALA A 479 -10.19 3.77 -21.13
N VAL A 480 -11.03 3.00 -21.80
CA VAL A 480 -12.15 3.52 -22.60
C VAL A 480 -13.17 4.25 -21.71
N ILE A 481 -13.53 3.70 -20.56
CA ILE A 481 -14.44 4.35 -19.60
C ILE A 481 -13.82 5.64 -19.08
N ALA A 482 -12.54 5.62 -18.71
CA ALA A 482 -11.81 6.80 -18.23
C ALA A 482 -11.78 7.91 -19.31
N ALA A 483 -11.49 7.54 -20.56
CA ALA A 483 -11.48 8.48 -21.68
C ALA A 483 -12.88 9.05 -21.95
N ASP A 484 -13.95 8.25 -21.86
CA ASP A 484 -15.34 8.71 -22.03
C ASP A 484 -15.71 9.73 -20.93
N ILE A 485 -15.37 9.44 -19.66
CA ILE A 485 -15.58 10.37 -18.54
C ILE A 485 -14.86 11.70 -18.81
N LEU A 486 -13.59 11.66 -19.23
CA LEU A 486 -12.83 12.86 -19.55
C LEU A 486 -13.45 13.63 -20.73
N ARG A 487 -13.84 12.93 -21.80
CA ARG A 487 -14.45 13.54 -23.00
C ARG A 487 -15.82 14.15 -22.69
N LYS A 488 -16.64 13.48 -21.90
CA LYS A 488 -17.96 13.97 -21.43
C LYS A 488 -17.81 15.11 -20.41
N GLY A 489 -16.66 15.20 -19.73
CA GLY A 489 -16.25 16.36 -18.95
C GLY A 489 -15.81 17.55 -19.80
N GLY A 490 -15.64 17.37 -21.12
CA GLY A 490 -15.22 18.42 -22.06
C GLY A 490 -13.72 18.50 -22.28
N ALA A 491 -12.95 17.44 -22.00
CA ALA A 491 -11.53 17.42 -22.30
C ALA A 491 -11.26 17.63 -23.79
N LYS A 492 -10.40 18.59 -24.11
CA LYS A 492 -9.98 18.92 -25.48
C LYS A 492 -9.05 17.85 -26.05
N THR A 493 -8.10 17.40 -25.23
CA THR A 493 -7.11 16.41 -25.62
C THR A 493 -7.03 15.34 -24.55
N ILE A 494 -6.98 14.07 -24.97
CA ILE A 494 -6.84 12.92 -24.10
C ILE A 494 -5.59 12.14 -24.50
N THR A 495 -4.75 11.81 -23.52
CA THR A 495 -3.56 10.98 -23.69
C THR A 495 -3.61 9.78 -22.76
N ARG A 496 -3.39 8.58 -23.30
CA ARG A 496 -3.17 7.35 -22.53
C ARG A 496 -1.67 7.12 -22.35
N ILE A 497 -1.20 6.98 -21.11
CA ILE A 497 0.23 6.78 -20.82
C ILE A 497 0.65 5.33 -21.05
N ASN A 498 -0.23 4.37 -20.82
CA ASN A 498 -0.02 2.94 -21.04
C ASN A 498 1.16 2.38 -20.23
N TRP A 499 0.95 2.23 -18.92
CA TRP A 499 2.00 1.81 -18.01
C TRP A 499 2.47 0.37 -18.23
N PRO A 500 3.78 0.10 -18.10
CA PRO A 500 4.31 -1.25 -18.23
C PRO A 500 3.89 -2.13 -17.04
N SER A 501 3.76 -3.42 -17.26
CA SER A 501 3.27 -4.38 -16.27
C SER A 501 4.27 -4.70 -15.15
N ASN A 502 5.54 -4.33 -15.32
CA ASN A 502 6.63 -4.62 -14.40
C ASN A 502 6.90 -3.52 -13.35
N ILE A 503 5.96 -2.59 -13.19
CA ILE A 503 5.95 -1.63 -12.07
C ILE A 503 4.90 -2.10 -11.07
N PHE A 504 5.35 -2.47 -9.87
CA PHE A 504 4.52 -3.13 -8.86
C PHE A 504 4.15 -2.17 -7.74
N ILE A 505 2.85 -1.96 -7.53
CA ILE A 505 2.31 -1.14 -6.43
C ILE A 505 1.48 -1.99 -5.47
N HIS A 506 0.49 -2.72 -5.97
CA HIS A 506 -0.44 -3.53 -5.17
C HIS A 506 -0.07 -5.01 -5.21
N ILE A 507 1.13 -5.32 -4.71
CA ILE A 507 1.69 -6.68 -4.74
C ILE A 507 0.98 -7.57 -3.72
N GLN A 508 0.44 -8.73 -4.17
CA GLN A 508 -0.39 -9.59 -3.33
C GLN A 508 -0.42 -11.06 -3.80
N CYS A 509 -1.09 -11.92 -3.01
CA CYS A 509 -1.48 -13.31 -3.34
C CYS A 509 -0.35 -14.38 -3.33
N THR A 510 0.86 -14.10 -2.90
CA THR A 510 1.99 -15.06 -2.95
C THR A 510 2.02 -16.10 -1.83
N MET A 511 1.14 -15.97 -0.83
CA MET A 511 0.98 -16.93 0.30
C MET A 511 -0.51 -17.20 0.55
N ARG A 512 -1.25 -17.47 -0.51
CA ARG A 512 -2.71 -17.42 -0.58
C ARG A 512 -3.41 -18.26 0.48
N MET A 513 -4.47 -17.67 1.07
CA MET A 513 -5.42 -18.35 1.92
C MET A 513 -6.04 -19.56 1.20
N GLY A 514 -6.22 -20.67 1.89
CA GLY A 514 -6.72 -21.94 1.33
C GLY A 514 -5.65 -22.79 0.62
N TYR A 515 -4.47 -22.22 0.31
CA TYR A 515 -3.37 -22.91 -0.37
C TYR A 515 -2.12 -23.02 0.49
N VAL A 516 -1.65 -21.92 1.06
CA VAL A 516 -0.50 -21.89 1.97
C VAL A 516 -0.95 -21.79 3.43
N THR A 517 -1.98 -21.00 3.66
CA THR A 517 -2.62 -20.85 4.98
C THR A 517 -4.02 -21.44 4.98
N ASP A 518 -4.53 -21.75 6.17
CA ASP A 518 -5.95 -22.02 6.38
C ASP A 518 -6.79 -20.72 6.33
N SER A 519 -8.09 -20.84 6.60
CA SER A 519 -9.01 -19.70 6.64
C SER A 519 -8.72 -18.70 7.76
N ASP A 520 -7.95 -19.07 8.77
CA ASP A 520 -7.55 -18.22 9.89
C ASP A 520 -6.17 -17.59 9.68
N CYS A 521 -5.60 -17.75 8.47
CA CYS A 521 -4.28 -17.28 8.08
C CYS A 521 -3.12 -17.99 8.81
N GLU A 522 -3.35 -19.12 9.48
CA GLU A 522 -2.29 -19.98 10.01
C GLU A 522 -1.72 -20.86 8.89
N ALA A 523 -0.41 -21.01 8.84
CA ALA A 523 0.24 -21.87 7.86
C ALA A 523 -0.22 -23.34 8.04
N GLN A 524 -0.63 -23.99 6.93
CA GLN A 524 -1.18 -25.35 6.99
C GLN A 524 -0.17 -26.38 7.49
N GLN A 525 1.11 -26.20 7.18
CA GLN A 525 2.18 -27.14 7.47
C GLN A 525 3.00 -26.82 8.73
N VAL A 526 2.85 -25.60 9.27
CA VAL A 526 3.61 -25.13 10.44
C VAL A 526 2.66 -24.46 11.42
N LYS A 527 2.40 -25.10 12.54
CA LYS A 527 1.54 -24.54 13.58
C LYS A 527 2.17 -23.31 14.22
N ARG A 528 1.35 -22.39 14.73
CA ARG A 528 1.79 -21.13 15.36
C ARG A 528 2.61 -20.22 14.43
N LEU A 529 2.49 -20.44 13.11
CA LEU A 529 3.03 -19.55 12.07
C LEU A 529 1.86 -18.94 11.29
N TYR A 530 1.69 -17.65 11.38
CA TYR A 530 0.61 -16.90 10.73
C TYR A 530 1.16 -15.97 9.65
N ILE A 531 0.32 -15.61 8.71
CA ILE A 531 0.63 -14.63 7.67
C ILE A 531 -0.38 -13.48 7.74
N ALA A 532 0.12 -12.23 7.79
CA ALA A 532 -0.72 -11.05 8.01
C ALA A 532 -0.29 -9.85 7.14
N ASP A 533 -0.06 -10.10 5.86
CA ASP A 533 0.20 -9.06 4.85
C ASP A 533 -0.55 -9.37 3.55
N ASN A 534 -0.34 -8.57 2.50
CA ASN A 534 -1.02 -8.74 1.21
C ASN A 534 -0.79 -10.12 0.57
N SER A 535 0.25 -10.85 0.96
CA SER A 535 0.55 -12.17 0.38
C SER A 535 -0.57 -13.19 0.64
N VAL A 536 -1.31 -13.04 1.76
CA VAL A 536 -2.37 -13.97 2.16
C VAL A 536 -3.68 -13.78 1.37
N LEU A 537 -3.82 -12.65 0.65
CA LEU A 537 -5.01 -12.39 -0.16
C LEU A 537 -5.21 -13.49 -1.20
N TYR A 538 -6.48 -13.84 -1.44
CA TYR A 538 -6.82 -14.94 -2.32
C TYR A 538 -6.78 -14.56 -3.81
N ASN A 539 -7.16 -13.32 -4.14
CA ASN A 539 -7.23 -12.75 -5.49
C ASN A 539 -7.05 -11.23 -5.43
N ALA A 540 -7.26 -10.56 -6.57
CA ALA A 540 -7.16 -9.10 -6.72
C ALA A 540 -8.26 -8.29 -5.99
N ILE A 541 -9.08 -8.91 -5.15
CA ILE A 541 -10.17 -8.28 -4.39
C ILE A 541 -11.14 -7.40 -5.22
N GLY A 542 -11.13 -7.57 -6.52
CA GLY A 542 -11.94 -6.80 -7.48
C GLY A 542 -11.25 -5.57 -8.08
N GLY A 543 -9.98 -5.28 -7.71
CA GLY A 543 -9.21 -4.12 -8.14
C GLY A 543 -9.09 -2.97 -7.13
N PRO A 544 -9.90 -2.85 -6.05
CA PRO A 544 -9.69 -1.85 -5.01
C PRO A 544 -8.30 -1.90 -4.37
N ASN A 545 -7.84 -0.76 -3.83
CA ASN A 545 -6.57 -0.68 -3.11
C ASN A 545 -6.57 -1.66 -1.92
N PRO A 546 -5.58 -2.56 -1.76
CA PRO A 546 -5.68 -3.71 -0.86
C PRO A 546 -5.51 -3.40 0.62
N THR A 547 -5.05 -2.18 0.98
CA THR A 547 -4.63 -1.84 2.35
C THR A 547 -5.72 -2.11 3.38
N LEU A 548 -6.96 -1.66 3.15
CA LEU A 548 -8.06 -1.84 4.12
C LEU A 548 -8.40 -3.33 4.30
N THR A 549 -8.45 -4.10 3.21
CA THR A 549 -8.73 -5.54 3.25
C THR A 549 -7.63 -6.30 3.99
N THR A 550 -6.36 -5.96 3.75
CA THR A 550 -5.23 -6.53 4.48
C THR A 550 -5.32 -6.24 5.98
N GLN A 551 -5.68 -5.01 6.35
CA GLN A 551 -5.82 -4.62 7.75
C GLN A 551 -7.03 -5.29 8.43
N ALA A 552 -8.13 -5.48 7.70
CA ALA A 552 -9.28 -6.23 8.19
C ALA A 552 -8.92 -7.71 8.45
N LEU A 553 -8.22 -8.36 7.51
CA LEU A 553 -7.70 -9.70 7.70
C LEU A 553 -6.69 -9.78 8.85
N ALA A 554 -5.78 -8.82 8.97
CA ALA A 554 -4.80 -8.77 10.05
C ALA A 554 -5.48 -8.63 11.43
N THR A 555 -6.54 -7.83 11.52
CA THR A 555 -7.38 -7.69 12.74
C THR A 555 -8.04 -9.02 13.08
N ARG A 556 -8.63 -9.69 12.09
CA ARG A 556 -9.22 -11.03 12.24
C ARG A 556 -8.17 -12.06 12.66
N THR A 557 -7.01 -12.06 12.02
CA THR A 557 -5.90 -12.97 12.32
C THR A 557 -5.45 -12.84 13.80
N ALA A 558 -5.33 -11.60 14.29
CA ALA A 558 -5.00 -11.37 15.70
C ALA A 558 -6.05 -11.96 16.63
N GLU A 559 -7.35 -11.81 16.35
CA GLU A 559 -8.43 -12.42 17.12
C GLU A 559 -8.34 -13.96 17.12
N LYS A 560 -8.07 -14.56 15.95
CA LYS A 560 -7.91 -16.02 15.82
C LYS A 560 -6.70 -16.54 16.62
N ILE A 561 -5.58 -15.79 16.62
CA ILE A 561 -4.40 -16.11 17.45
C ILE A 561 -4.78 -16.11 18.94
N VAL A 562 -5.45 -15.05 19.41
CA VAL A 562 -5.90 -14.96 20.81
C VAL A 562 -6.77 -16.16 21.18
N ASN A 563 -7.83 -16.39 20.43
CA ASN A 563 -8.81 -17.43 20.71
C ASN A 563 -8.22 -18.85 20.69
N LYS A 564 -7.21 -19.10 19.87
CA LYS A 564 -6.62 -20.42 19.71
C LYS A 564 -5.49 -20.71 20.70
N TYR A 565 -4.71 -19.71 21.09
CA TYR A 565 -3.45 -19.94 21.80
C TYR A 565 -3.28 -19.15 23.10
N PHE A 566 -4.11 -18.16 23.39
CA PHE A 566 -3.95 -17.26 24.52
C PHE A 566 -5.27 -17.02 25.32
N SER A 567 -6.36 -17.70 24.98
CA SER A 567 -7.64 -17.68 25.72
C SER A 567 -7.65 -18.62 26.91
#